data_9a9f880098d21dd1bbed976940e3a219
#
_entry.id   9a9f880098d21dd1bbed976940e3a219
#
_cell.length_a   1.000
_cell.length_b   1.000
_cell.length_c   1.000
_cell.angle_alpha   90.00
_cell.angle_beta   90.00
_cell.angle_gamma   90.00
#
_symmetry.space_group_name_H-M   'P 1'
#
loop_
_entity.id
_entity.type
_entity.pdbx_description
1 polymer ?
#
loop_
_entity_poly.entity_id
_entity_poly.type
_entity_poly.pdbx_seq_one_letter_code
_entity_poly.pdbx_strand_id
1 'polypeptide(L)'
;MASKIIFSNLSRNDDYTILLNGQDRGTVLPLKTNTIDVEPGKYELNISGSNEEGLPSMCKPIQVKIGDGKTVHLKIVAQHFAIGIFDEKGTQLNDKHGFLCGYVADGVHIDNPIS
;
A
#
# COMPACT_ATOMS: atom_id res chain seq x y z
N MET A 1 7.23 20.66 -3.69
CA MET A 1 7.29 19.79 -4.85
C MET A 1 6.42 18.57 -4.62
N ALA A 2 5.65 18.17 -5.62
CA ALA A 2 4.75 17.03 -5.44
C ALA A 2 5.53 15.72 -5.28
N SER A 3 4.97 14.83 -4.52
CA SER A 3 5.51 13.49 -4.31
C SER A 3 4.64 12.49 -5.06
N LYS A 4 5.13 11.27 -5.19
CA LYS A 4 4.41 10.22 -5.92
C LYS A 4 4.44 8.91 -5.16
N ILE A 5 3.35 8.16 -5.29
CA ILE A 5 3.31 6.77 -4.84
C ILE A 5 3.00 5.93 -6.08
N ILE A 6 3.84 4.96 -6.36
CA ILE A 6 3.65 4.03 -7.46
C ILE A 6 3.23 2.69 -6.88
N PHE A 7 2.04 2.23 -7.28
CA PHE A 7 1.50 0.95 -6.81
C PHE A 7 1.58 -0.05 -7.94
N SER A 8 2.22 -1.18 -7.69
CA SER A 8 2.29 -2.29 -8.64
C SER A 8 1.48 -3.45 -8.10
N ASN A 9 0.51 -3.90 -8.89
CA ASN A 9 -0.31 -5.06 -8.53
C ASN A 9 0.36 -6.31 -9.10
N LEU A 10 0.87 -7.16 -8.23
CA LEU A 10 1.54 -8.39 -8.63
C LEU A 10 0.59 -9.58 -8.71
N SER A 11 -0.69 -9.38 -8.42
CA SER A 11 -1.69 -10.43 -8.58
C SER A 11 -2.05 -10.59 -10.06
N ARG A 12 -2.33 -11.82 -10.45
CA ARG A 12 -2.72 -12.12 -11.84
C ARG A 12 -4.20 -11.97 -12.08
N ASN A 13 -5.01 -12.05 -11.05
CA ASN A 13 -6.46 -12.17 -11.20
C ASN A 13 -7.26 -11.15 -10.43
N ASP A 14 -6.64 -10.35 -9.58
CA ASP A 14 -7.37 -9.51 -8.66
C ASP A 14 -7.08 -8.04 -8.86
N ASP A 15 -8.13 -7.22 -8.78
CA ASP A 15 -8.02 -5.76 -8.76
C ASP A 15 -7.86 -5.30 -7.33
N TYR A 16 -7.11 -4.22 -7.13
CA TYR A 16 -6.96 -3.63 -5.81
C TYR A 16 -7.30 -2.16 -5.85
N THR A 17 -8.18 -1.74 -4.96
CA THR A 17 -8.59 -0.36 -4.81
C THR A 17 -7.74 0.30 -3.75
N ILE A 18 -7.18 1.47 -4.08
CA ILE A 18 -6.32 2.24 -3.19
C ILE A 18 -7.16 3.28 -2.50
N LEU A 19 -7.09 3.30 -1.18
CA LEU A 19 -7.77 4.30 -0.36
C LEU A 19 -6.73 5.10 0.40
N LEU A 20 -6.71 6.40 0.17
CA LEU A 20 -5.86 7.32 0.92
C LEU A 20 -6.76 8.25 1.74
N ASN A 21 -6.57 8.24 3.05
CA ASN A 21 -7.43 9.00 3.97
C ASN A 21 -8.92 8.71 3.76
N GLY A 22 -9.23 7.44 3.47
CA GLY A 22 -10.60 7.01 3.23
C GLY A 22 -11.16 7.35 1.86
N GLN A 23 -10.38 8.02 1.00
CA GLN A 23 -10.82 8.38 -0.35
C GLN A 23 -10.32 7.36 -1.37
N ASP A 24 -11.21 6.95 -2.26
CA ASP A 24 -10.86 6.07 -3.38
C ASP A 24 -9.95 6.83 -4.35
N ARG A 25 -8.75 6.34 -4.53
CA ARG A 25 -7.76 6.94 -5.42
C ARG A 25 -7.50 6.05 -6.64
N GLY A 26 -8.41 5.18 -6.95
CA GLY A 26 -8.36 4.36 -8.15
C GLY A 26 -8.12 2.89 -7.88
N THR A 27 -8.24 2.11 -8.93
CA THR A 27 -8.09 0.65 -8.88
C THR A 27 -6.90 0.25 -9.75
N VAL A 28 -6.04 -0.60 -9.19
CA VAL A 28 -4.89 -1.14 -9.91
C VAL A 28 -5.29 -2.50 -10.47
N LEU A 29 -5.34 -2.60 -11.78
CA LEU A 29 -5.72 -3.84 -12.47
C LEU A 29 -4.61 -4.89 -12.34
N PRO A 30 -4.93 -6.18 -12.56
CA PRO A 30 -3.94 -7.25 -12.42
C PRO A 30 -2.69 -6.99 -13.26
N LEU A 31 -1.53 -7.15 -12.65
CA LEU A 31 -0.21 -6.98 -13.28
C LEU A 31 0.02 -5.58 -13.85
N LYS A 32 -0.72 -4.60 -13.39
CA LYS A 32 -0.58 -3.21 -13.82
C LYS A 32 0.01 -2.36 -12.71
N THR A 33 0.39 -1.16 -13.08
CA THR A 33 1.02 -0.18 -12.18
C THR A 33 0.27 1.14 -12.29
N ASN A 34 -0.05 1.73 -11.16
CA ASN A 34 -0.67 3.05 -11.10
C ASN A 34 0.25 4.00 -10.35
N THR A 35 0.31 5.24 -10.82
CA THR A 35 1.04 6.30 -10.15
C THR A 35 0.03 7.32 -9.61
N ILE A 36 0.17 7.67 -8.34
CA ILE A 36 -0.68 8.66 -7.70
C ILE A 36 0.20 9.82 -7.24
N ASP A 37 -0.15 11.02 -7.69
CA ASP A 37 0.50 12.24 -7.23
C ASP A 37 -0.10 12.64 -5.90
N VAL A 38 0.73 12.96 -4.93
CA VAL A 38 0.31 13.36 -3.58
C VAL A 38 1.15 14.51 -3.09
N GLU A 39 0.56 15.33 -2.22
CA GLU A 39 1.33 16.33 -1.50
C GLU A 39 2.14 15.66 -0.40
N PRO A 40 3.29 16.22 -0.02
CA PRO A 40 4.02 15.71 1.13
C PRO A 40 3.16 15.73 2.39
N GLY A 41 3.28 14.72 3.21
CA GLY A 41 2.51 14.67 4.45
C GLY A 41 2.22 13.26 4.90
N LYS A 42 1.29 13.15 5.83
CA LYS A 42 0.88 11.87 6.40
C LYS A 42 -0.43 11.42 5.77
N TYR A 43 -0.48 10.13 5.46
CA TYR A 43 -1.66 9.51 4.84
C TYR A 43 -1.98 8.21 5.56
N GLU A 44 -3.28 7.94 5.66
CA GLU A 44 -3.76 6.62 6.05
C GLU A 44 -3.99 5.83 4.78
N LEU A 45 -3.25 4.75 4.60
CA LEU A 45 -3.32 3.93 3.40
C LEU A 45 -4.06 2.63 3.68
N ASN A 46 -5.06 2.34 2.86
CA ASN A 46 -5.76 1.06 2.82
C ASN A 46 -5.74 0.51 1.41
N ILE A 47 -5.70 -0.79 1.31
CA ILE A 47 -5.88 -1.51 0.05
C ILE A 47 -7.03 -2.49 0.24
N SER A 48 -7.98 -2.47 -0.68
CA SER A 48 -9.09 -3.43 -0.64
C SER A 48 -9.12 -4.25 -1.93
N GLY A 49 -9.53 -5.50 -1.83
CA GLY A 49 -9.58 -6.42 -2.95
C GLY A 49 -9.81 -7.83 -2.47
N SER A 50 -9.39 -8.81 -3.27
CA SER A 50 -9.50 -10.22 -2.91
C SER A 50 -8.16 -10.75 -2.44
N ASN A 51 -8.18 -11.62 -1.45
CA ASN A 51 -6.97 -12.33 -1.04
C ASN A 51 -6.73 -13.53 -1.94
N GLU A 52 -5.69 -14.31 -1.64
CA GLU A 52 -5.32 -15.47 -2.45
C GLU A 52 -6.43 -16.51 -2.54
N GLU A 53 -7.31 -16.56 -1.55
CA GLU A 53 -8.45 -17.47 -1.53
C GLU A 53 -9.64 -16.96 -2.31
N GLY A 54 -9.54 -15.78 -2.91
CA GLY A 54 -10.65 -15.19 -3.66
C GLY A 54 -11.70 -14.53 -2.76
N LEU A 55 -11.42 -14.36 -1.48
CA LEU A 55 -12.35 -13.74 -0.54
C LEU A 55 -12.09 -12.25 -0.44
N PRO A 56 -13.14 -11.42 -0.32
CA PRO A 56 -12.95 -9.99 -0.13
C PRO A 56 -12.10 -9.72 1.11
N SER A 57 -11.11 -8.86 0.96
CA SER A 57 -10.20 -8.51 2.04
C SER A 57 -9.81 -7.05 1.95
N MET A 58 -9.42 -6.52 3.08
CA MET A 58 -8.87 -5.18 3.16
C MET A 58 -7.66 -5.25 4.08
N CYS A 59 -6.57 -4.61 3.68
CA CYS A 59 -5.43 -4.52 4.59
C CYS A 59 -5.82 -3.59 5.74
N LYS A 60 -5.20 -3.75 6.88
CA LYS A 60 -5.39 -2.77 7.95
C LYS A 60 -4.73 -1.47 7.56
N PRO A 61 -5.32 -0.33 7.95
CA PRO A 61 -4.73 0.96 7.61
C PRO A 61 -3.32 1.08 8.15
N ILE A 62 -2.44 1.62 7.33
CA ILE A 62 -1.09 1.97 7.77
C ILE A 62 -0.90 3.47 7.63
N GLN A 63 -0.13 4.04 8.54
CA GLN A 63 0.21 5.45 8.52
C GLN A 63 1.48 5.63 7.72
N VAL A 64 1.38 6.38 6.62
CA VAL A 64 2.50 6.60 5.72
C VAL A 64 2.84 8.09 5.71
N LYS A 65 4.10 8.42 5.99
CA LYS A 65 4.58 9.78 5.86
C LYS A 65 5.47 9.87 4.63
N ILE A 66 5.12 10.76 3.72
CA ILE A 66 5.83 10.93 2.46
C ILE A 66 6.54 12.27 2.45
N GLY A 67 7.85 12.24 2.21
CA GLY A 67 8.66 13.45 2.14
C GLY A 67 8.45 14.22 0.84
N ASP A 68 8.89 15.48 0.86
CA ASP A 68 8.76 16.37 -0.29
C ASP A 68 9.59 15.87 -1.47
N GLY A 69 9.00 15.82 -2.65
CA GLY A 69 9.66 15.43 -3.89
C GLY A 69 10.06 13.95 -3.95
N LYS A 70 9.54 13.13 -3.06
CA LYS A 70 9.92 11.71 -3.01
C LYS A 70 8.98 10.86 -3.85
N THR A 71 9.54 9.78 -4.41
CA THR A 71 8.77 8.76 -5.14
C THR A 71 8.91 7.45 -4.39
N VAL A 72 7.77 6.83 -4.11
CA VAL A 72 7.73 5.60 -3.34
C VAL A 72 7.11 4.51 -4.18
N HIS A 73 7.72 3.35 -4.20
CA HIS A 73 7.20 2.18 -4.89
C HIS A 73 6.63 1.20 -3.87
N LEU A 74 5.35 0.86 -4.03
CA LEU A 74 4.70 -0.14 -3.19
C LEU A 74 4.17 -1.25 -4.09
N LYS A 75 4.36 -2.49 -3.67
CA LYS A 75 3.88 -3.68 -4.39
C LYS A 75 2.74 -4.29 -3.61
N ILE A 76 1.69 -4.66 -4.31
CA ILE A 76 0.50 -5.28 -3.71
C ILE A 76 0.48 -6.74 -4.12
N VAL A 77 0.41 -7.61 -3.15
CA VAL A 77 0.42 -9.07 -3.36
C VAL A 77 -0.73 -9.70 -2.62
N ALA A 78 -1.50 -10.54 -3.32
CA ALA A 78 -2.52 -11.35 -2.65
C ALA A 78 -1.81 -12.41 -1.81
N GLN A 79 -2.15 -12.48 -0.54
CA GLN A 79 -1.63 -13.47 0.38
C GLN A 79 -2.75 -14.34 0.91
N HIS A 80 -2.38 -15.45 1.52
CA HIS A 80 -3.33 -16.34 2.14
C HIS A 80 -4.06 -15.61 3.28
N PHE A 81 -5.34 -15.37 3.11
CA PHE A 81 -6.21 -14.64 4.04
C PHE A 81 -5.91 -13.16 4.20
N ALA A 82 -5.03 -12.58 3.37
CA ALA A 82 -4.66 -11.19 3.55
C ALA A 82 -4.17 -10.56 2.24
N ILE A 83 -3.98 -9.25 2.29
CA ILE A 83 -3.34 -8.50 1.22
C ILE A 83 -2.03 -7.97 1.77
N GLY A 84 -0.93 -8.27 1.11
CA GLY A 84 0.39 -7.81 1.52
C GLY A 84 0.80 -6.55 0.78
N ILE A 85 1.41 -5.62 1.50
CA ILE A 85 2.00 -4.40 0.93
C ILE A 85 3.50 -4.48 1.16
N PHE A 86 4.26 -4.43 0.08
CA PHE A 86 5.71 -4.57 0.12
C PHE A 86 6.38 -3.33 -0.46
N ASP A 87 7.57 -3.03 0.03
CA ASP A 87 8.41 -2.01 -0.60
C ASP A 87 9.13 -2.61 -1.81
N GLU A 88 9.91 -1.78 -2.51
CA GLU A 88 10.63 -2.25 -3.70
C GLU A 88 11.75 -3.23 -3.39
N LYS A 89 12.18 -3.32 -2.14
CA LYS A 89 13.18 -4.28 -1.71
C LYS A 89 12.59 -5.62 -1.32
N GLY A 90 11.26 -5.73 -1.31
CA GLY A 90 10.57 -6.94 -0.95
C GLY A 90 10.28 -7.08 0.54
N THR A 91 10.46 -6.02 1.32
CA THR A 91 10.13 -6.03 2.73
C THR A 91 8.64 -5.76 2.90
N GLN A 92 7.95 -6.62 3.61
CA GLN A 92 6.52 -6.43 3.88
C GLN A 92 6.32 -5.33 4.91
N LEU A 93 5.50 -4.35 4.55
CA LEU A 93 5.23 -3.18 5.39
C LEU A 93 4.08 -3.40 6.36
N ASN A 94 3.14 -4.26 6.00
CA ASN A 94 2.11 -4.74 6.89
C ASN A 94 2.35 -6.24 7.10
N ASP A 95 1.99 -6.77 8.26
CA ASP A 95 2.11 -8.20 8.42
C ASP A 95 0.83 -8.88 7.91
N LYS A 96 0.92 -10.18 7.69
CA LYS A 96 -0.20 -10.97 7.17
C LYS A 96 -1.38 -11.07 8.11
N HIS A 97 -1.21 -10.66 9.35
CA HIS A 97 -2.29 -10.60 10.34
C HIS A 97 -2.88 -9.20 10.43
N GLY A 98 -2.38 -8.28 9.62
CA GLY A 98 -2.85 -6.90 9.60
C GLY A 98 -2.25 -6.00 10.66
N PHE A 99 -1.22 -6.45 11.36
CA PHE A 99 -0.50 -5.60 12.31
C PHE A 99 0.47 -4.70 11.54
N LEU A 100 0.71 -3.53 12.08
CA LEU A 100 1.58 -2.55 11.44
C LEU A 100 2.98 -2.65 12.01
N CYS A 101 3.94 -2.37 11.14
CA CYS A 101 5.33 -2.29 11.53
C CYS A 101 5.83 -0.89 11.28
N GLY A 102 6.61 -0.36 12.20
CA GLY A 102 7.32 0.89 11.95
C GLY A 102 8.35 0.66 10.85
N TYR A 103 8.37 1.56 9.86
CA TYR A 103 9.24 1.39 8.72
C TYR A 103 9.64 2.73 8.13
N VAL A 104 10.89 2.85 7.73
CA VAL A 104 11.42 4.03 7.05
C VAL A 104 12.16 3.57 5.80
N ALA A 105 11.78 4.11 4.65
CA ALA A 105 12.48 3.87 3.39
C ALA A 105 12.39 5.14 2.56
N ASP A 106 13.41 5.44 1.82
CA ASP A 106 13.55 6.53 0.85
C ASP A 106 12.46 7.62 0.88
N GLY A 107 12.33 8.32 2.01
CA GLY A 107 11.37 9.40 2.16
C GLY A 107 9.99 8.95 2.62
N VAL A 108 9.80 7.67 2.89
CA VAL A 108 8.57 7.14 3.46
C VAL A 108 8.83 6.68 4.87
N HIS A 109 8.01 7.13 5.77
CA HIS A 109 8.01 6.65 7.14
C HIS A 109 6.63 6.06 7.42
N ILE A 110 6.61 4.81 7.84
CA ILE A 110 5.37 4.14 8.21
C ILE A 110 5.35 4.06 9.71
N ASP A 111 4.46 4.83 10.31
CA ASP A 111 4.28 4.81 11.75
C ASP A 111 3.69 3.47 12.16
N ASN A 112 4.15 2.95 13.27
CA ASN A 112 3.58 1.74 13.82
C ASN A 112 2.63 2.10 14.96
N PRO A 113 1.33 2.15 14.69
CA PRO A 113 0.35 2.44 15.74
C PRO A 113 0.10 1.26 16.66
N ILE A 114 0.68 0.13 16.37
CA ILE A 114 0.59 -1.04 17.24
C ILE A 114 1.57 -0.85 18.37
N SER A 115 1.11 -0.75 19.49
CA SER A 115 1.97 -0.57 20.64
C SER A 115 1.49 -1.46 21.75
#